data_ded40e11ad9242a59da8a74355a7f6d4
#
_entry.id   ded40e11ad9242a59da8a74355a7f6d4
#
_cell.length_a   1.000
_cell.length_b   1.000
_cell.length_c   1.000
_cell.angle_alpha   90.00
_cell.angle_beta   90.00
_cell.angle_gamma   90.00
#
_symmetry.space_group_name_H-M   'P 1'
#
loop_
_entity.id
_entity.type
_entity.pdbx_description
1 polymer ?
#
loop_
_entity_poly.entity_id
_entity_poly.type
_entity_poly.pdbx_seq_one_letter_code
_entity_poly.pdbx_strand_id
1 'polypeptide(L)'
;PDKQQKTLDAMQQGYEVIVQAYLVHESFAGFADFLVKVQGQSKLGDYYYEVWDTKLAHSAKPAYLIQLCCYAEILKHIQGILPAYLTIALGNDKKERIKTIDCFAYYQAIKKAFLQQQQHFDVSHIPDPANYKDWGQWSQYAQNVLTEKDHVFYVANITYRQIQKLQA
;
A
#
# COMPACT_ATOMS: atom_id res chain seq x y z
N PRO A 1 -1.34 16.50 21.67
CA PRO A 1 -1.07 15.09 21.87
C PRO A 1 -0.98 14.43 20.52
N ASP A 2 0.15 13.83 20.29
CA ASP A 2 0.49 13.19 19.04
C ASP A 2 -0.52 12.06 18.74
N LYS A 3 -1.01 11.98 17.51
CA LYS A 3 -1.94 10.95 17.07
C LYS A 3 -1.36 9.55 17.26
N GLN A 4 -0.05 9.40 17.06
CA GLN A 4 0.67 8.16 17.29
C GLN A 4 0.59 7.76 18.77
N GLN A 5 0.84 8.68 19.70
CA GLN A 5 0.81 8.37 21.12
C GLN A 5 -0.57 7.87 21.56
N LYS A 6 -1.64 8.49 21.06
CA LYS A 6 -3.01 8.02 21.33
C LYS A 6 -3.25 6.58 20.83
N THR A 7 -2.72 6.23 19.66
CA THR A 7 -2.81 4.87 19.15
C THR A 7 -2.03 3.89 20.04
N LEU A 8 -0.80 4.25 20.43
CA LEU A 8 0.02 3.41 21.29
C LEU A 8 -0.61 3.22 22.67
N ASP A 9 -1.15 4.28 23.27
CA ASP A 9 -1.84 4.22 24.56
C ASP A 9 -3.06 3.29 24.49
N ALA A 10 -3.85 3.40 23.42
CA ALA A 10 -5.01 2.53 23.20
C ALA A 10 -4.60 1.05 23.00
N MET A 11 -3.50 0.80 22.29
CA MET A 11 -2.94 -0.54 22.13
C MET A 11 -2.46 -1.11 23.48
N GLN A 12 -1.78 -0.32 24.30
CA GLN A 12 -1.32 -0.73 25.64
C GLN A 12 -2.47 -1.01 26.60
N GLN A 13 -3.55 -0.22 26.49
CA GLN A 13 -4.77 -0.43 27.30
C GLN A 13 -5.59 -1.65 26.84
N GLY A 14 -5.24 -2.25 25.70
CA GLY A 14 -5.84 -3.48 25.21
C GLY A 14 -7.28 -3.30 24.71
N TYR A 15 -7.63 -2.15 24.13
CA TYR A 15 -8.94 -1.97 23.51
C TYR A 15 -9.21 -3.04 22.46
N GLU A 16 -10.44 -3.55 22.41
CA GLU A 16 -10.83 -4.63 21.48
C GLU A 16 -10.74 -4.18 20.01
N VAL A 17 -11.08 -2.90 19.75
CA VAL A 17 -11.00 -2.28 18.43
C VAL A 17 -10.52 -0.85 18.57
N ILE A 18 -9.53 -0.47 17.75
CA ILE A 18 -9.04 0.91 17.64
C ILE A 18 -9.38 1.41 16.24
N VAL A 19 -10.16 2.48 16.16
CA VAL A 19 -10.62 3.08 14.90
C VAL A 19 -9.68 4.19 14.48
N GLN A 20 -9.38 4.27 13.16
CA GLN A 20 -8.52 5.29 12.56
C GLN A 20 -7.18 5.41 13.30
N ALA A 21 -6.55 4.25 13.51
CA ALA A 21 -5.28 4.15 14.21
C ALA A 21 -4.15 4.75 13.37
N TYR A 22 -3.48 5.78 13.89
CA TYR A 22 -2.33 6.37 13.23
C TYR A 22 -1.08 5.54 13.48
N LEU A 23 -0.56 4.96 12.43
CA LEU A 23 0.64 4.13 12.43
C LEU A 23 1.77 4.86 11.71
N VAL A 24 2.95 4.87 12.31
CA VAL A 24 4.17 5.44 11.70
C VAL A 24 5.40 4.65 12.10
N HIS A 25 6.25 4.40 11.12
CA HIS A 25 7.58 3.83 11.32
C HIS A 25 8.48 4.24 10.15
N GLU A 26 9.67 4.78 10.46
CA GLU A 26 10.60 5.33 9.47
C GLU A 26 9.92 6.36 8.54
N SER A 27 9.98 6.12 7.23
CA SER A 27 9.42 7.00 6.20
C SER A 27 7.96 6.71 5.86
N PHE A 28 7.31 5.75 6.55
CA PHE A 28 5.95 5.34 6.25
C PHE A 28 5.01 5.71 7.40
N ALA A 29 3.90 6.34 7.04
CA ALA A 29 2.85 6.70 7.98
C ALA A 29 1.47 6.58 7.31
N GLY A 30 0.44 6.31 8.12
CA GLY A 30 -0.93 6.28 7.62
C GLY A 30 -1.93 5.95 8.72
N PHE A 31 -3.20 5.99 8.35
CA PHE A 31 -4.30 5.61 9.22
C PHE A 31 -4.83 4.24 8.80
N ALA A 32 -4.75 3.27 9.71
CA ALA A 32 -5.47 2.02 9.56
C ALA A 32 -6.93 2.24 9.96
N ASP A 33 -7.89 1.77 9.15
CA ASP A 33 -9.30 1.93 9.46
C ASP A 33 -9.61 1.31 10.83
N PHE A 34 -9.15 0.07 11.05
CA PHE A 34 -9.29 -0.59 12.35
C PHE A 34 -8.04 -1.39 12.69
N LEU A 35 -7.68 -1.37 13.98
CA LEU A 35 -6.86 -2.41 14.58
C LEU A 35 -7.77 -3.27 15.46
N VAL A 36 -7.73 -4.57 15.25
CA VAL A 36 -8.57 -5.53 15.97
C VAL A 36 -7.67 -6.39 16.84
N LYS A 37 -7.97 -6.44 18.13
CA LYS A 37 -7.25 -7.25 19.13
C LYS A 37 -7.47 -8.73 18.89
N VAL A 38 -6.41 -9.50 18.96
CA VAL A 38 -6.38 -10.95 18.78
C VAL A 38 -5.56 -11.58 19.89
N GLN A 39 -5.99 -12.73 20.38
CA GLN A 39 -5.26 -13.52 21.38
C GLN A 39 -3.93 -14.04 20.82
N GLY A 40 -2.86 -13.89 21.57
CA GLY A 40 -1.51 -14.37 21.23
C GLY A 40 -0.43 -13.56 21.91
N GLN A 41 0.74 -14.17 22.10
CA GLN A 41 1.86 -13.52 22.81
C GLN A 41 2.50 -12.44 21.94
N SER A 42 2.71 -11.27 22.53
CA SER A 42 3.40 -10.14 21.90
C SER A 42 4.11 -9.28 22.97
N LYS A 43 4.74 -8.17 22.57
CA LYS A 43 5.25 -7.17 23.52
C LYS A 43 4.14 -6.45 24.31
N LEU A 44 2.88 -6.56 23.88
CA LEU A 44 1.74 -5.97 24.57
C LEU A 44 1.16 -6.90 25.66
N GLY A 45 1.58 -8.17 25.72
CA GLY A 45 1.09 -9.19 26.62
C GLY A 45 0.48 -10.38 25.89
N ASP A 46 -0.66 -10.87 26.34
CA ASP A 46 -1.35 -12.07 25.81
C ASP A 46 -2.19 -11.76 24.57
N TYR A 47 -1.97 -10.64 23.95
CA TYR A 47 -2.68 -10.21 22.74
C TYR A 47 -1.74 -9.45 21.80
N TYR A 48 -2.20 -9.31 20.54
CA TYR A 48 -1.63 -8.47 19.50
C TYR A 48 -2.75 -7.88 18.63
N TYR A 49 -2.43 -6.98 17.72
CA TYR A 49 -3.40 -6.38 16.81
C TYR A 49 -3.20 -6.87 15.38
N GLU A 50 -4.31 -7.18 14.72
CA GLU A 50 -4.41 -7.36 13.27
C GLU A 50 -4.99 -6.08 12.64
N VAL A 51 -4.56 -5.77 11.42
CA VAL A 51 -5.07 -4.62 10.68
C VAL A 51 -6.26 -5.02 9.81
N TRP A 52 -7.31 -4.24 9.87
CA TRP A 52 -8.49 -4.33 9.02
C TRP A 52 -8.69 -3.03 8.28
N ASP A 53 -9.11 -3.13 7.02
CA ASP A 53 -9.36 -1.99 6.15
C ASP A 53 -10.67 -2.18 5.40
N THR A 54 -11.34 -1.08 5.05
CA THR A 54 -12.62 -1.08 4.35
C THR A 54 -12.44 -0.62 2.92
N LYS A 55 -13.07 -1.31 1.97
CA LYS A 55 -13.02 -0.94 0.55
C LYS A 55 -14.40 -1.10 -0.07
N LEU A 56 -14.86 -0.09 -0.80
CA LEU A 56 -16.11 -0.17 -1.57
C LEU A 56 -16.07 -1.18 -2.73
N ALA A 57 -14.88 -1.67 -3.08
CA ALA A 57 -14.69 -2.69 -4.11
C ALA A 57 -15.36 -4.02 -3.73
N HIS A 58 -15.69 -4.84 -4.74
CA HIS A 58 -16.30 -6.17 -4.56
C HIS A 58 -15.27 -7.30 -4.48
N SER A 59 -13.99 -7.02 -4.65
CA SER A 59 -12.88 -7.97 -4.54
C SER A 59 -11.60 -7.27 -4.07
N ALA A 60 -10.72 -8.00 -3.39
CA ALA A 60 -9.42 -7.50 -3.01
C ALA A 60 -8.55 -7.21 -4.24
N LYS A 61 -7.80 -6.11 -4.21
CA LYS A 61 -6.82 -5.74 -5.23
C LYS A 61 -5.42 -5.79 -4.64
N PRO A 62 -4.38 -6.10 -5.44
CA PRO A 62 -2.99 -6.15 -4.94
C PRO A 62 -2.56 -4.88 -4.19
N ALA A 63 -2.99 -3.70 -4.65
CA ALA A 63 -2.67 -2.43 -4.00
C ALA A 63 -3.20 -2.34 -2.55
N TYR A 64 -4.35 -2.94 -2.26
CA TYR A 64 -4.90 -2.98 -0.89
C TYR A 64 -4.04 -3.84 0.02
N LEU A 65 -3.56 -4.98 -0.49
CA LEU A 65 -2.66 -5.87 0.26
C LEU A 65 -1.32 -5.21 0.56
N ILE A 66 -0.76 -4.45 -0.38
CA ILE A 66 0.47 -3.69 -0.17
C ILE A 66 0.29 -2.67 0.95
N GLN A 67 -0.82 -1.93 0.96
CA GLN A 67 -1.16 -0.98 2.02
C GLN A 67 -1.26 -1.67 3.38
N LEU A 68 -1.99 -2.78 3.46
CA LEU A 68 -2.15 -3.54 4.71
C LEU A 68 -0.85 -4.18 5.18
N CYS A 69 0.00 -4.67 4.27
CA CYS A 69 1.33 -5.18 4.61
C CYS A 69 2.24 -4.09 5.19
N CYS A 70 2.13 -2.85 4.68
CA CYS A 70 2.84 -1.70 5.25
C CYS A 70 2.41 -1.47 6.71
N TYR A 71 1.12 -1.46 6.99
CA TYR A 71 0.62 -1.34 8.37
C TYR A 71 1.01 -2.54 9.24
N ALA A 72 0.98 -3.75 8.70
CA ALA A 72 1.41 -4.96 9.42
C ALA A 72 2.91 -4.91 9.79
N GLU A 73 3.75 -4.35 8.92
CA GLU A 73 5.17 -4.14 9.21
C GLU A 73 5.35 -3.12 10.35
N ILE A 74 4.60 -2.02 10.33
CA ILE A 74 4.64 -1.04 11.43
C ILE A 74 4.18 -1.69 12.74
N LEU A 75 3.09 -2.45 12.70
CA LEU A 75 2.63 -3.21 13.87
C LEU A 75 3.67 -4.20 14.37
N LYS A 76 4.38 -4.90 13.47
CA LYS A 76 5.49 -5.78 13.85
C LYS A 76 6.55 -5.06 14.68
N HIS A 77 6.89 -3.83 14.34
CA HIS A 77 7.86 -3.04 15.11
C HIS A 77 7.30 -2.63 16.50
N ILE A 78 6.03 -2.26 16.56
CA ILE A 78 5.37 -1.85 17.81
C ILE A 78 5.18 -3.05 18.75
N GLN A 79 4.58 -4.13 18.27
CA GLN A 79 4.14 -5.26 19.09
C GLN A 79 5.10 -6.47 19.08
N GLY A 80 6.17 -6.41 18.28
CA GLY A 80 7.23 -7.44 18.25
C GLY A 80 6.91 -8.67 17.40
N ILE A 81 5.69 -8.81 16.93
CA ILE A 81 5.27 -9.90 16.04
C ILE A 81 4.53 -9.38 14.81
N LEU A 82 4.73 -10.06 13.69
CA LEU A 82 3.96 -9.78 12.47
C LEU A 82 2.53 -10.30 12.65
N PRO A 83 1.48 -9.49 12.41
CA PRO A 83 0.10 -9.96 12.43
C PRO A 83 -0.07 -11.18 11.53
N ALA A 84 -0.78 -12.21 12.03
CA ALA A 84 -0.97 -13.45 11.28
C ALA A 84 -1.84 -13.24 10.03
N TYR A 85 -2.80 -12.33 10.12
CA TYR A 85 -3.74 -12.06 9.03
C TYR A 85 -3.93 -10.57 8.80
N LEU A 86 -4.31 -10.26 7.56
CA LEU A 86 -4.83 -8.99 7.08
C LEU A 86 -6.29 -9.18 6.70
N THR A 87 -7.16 -8.24 7.02
CA THR A 87 -8.58 -8.35 6.69
C THR A 87 -9.07 -7.15 5.88
N ILE A 88 -9.76 -7.41 4.78
CA ILE A 88 -10.44 -6.39 3.97
C ILE A 88 -11.94 -6.63 4.06
N ALA A 89 -12.66 -5.63 4.57
CA ALA A 89 -14.12 -5.59 4.51
C ALA A 89 -14.54 -4.91 3.21
N LEU A 90 -15.22 -5.67 2.34
CA LEU A 90 -15.62 -5.23 1.00
C LEU A 90 -17.03 -4.65 0.98
N GLY A 91 -17.34 -3.83 -0.02
CA GLY A 91 -18.63 -3.16 -0.19
C GLY A 91 -19.83 -4.08 -0.47
N ASN A 92 -19.59 -5.37 -0.62
CA ASN A 92 -20.61 -6.42 -0.78
C ASN A 92 -20.80 -7.28 0.48
N ASP A 93 -20.49 -6.73 1.66
CA ASP A 93 -20.53 -7.37 2.98
C ASP A 93 -19.60 -8.59 3.14
N LYS A 94 -18.73 -8.85 2.17
CA LYS A 94 -17.72 -9.89 2.27
C LYS A 94 -16.51 -9.41 3.05
N LYS A 95 -15.94 -10.34 3.83
CA LYS A 95 -14.65 -10.14 4.49
C LYS A 95 -13.64 -11.11 3.90
N GLU A 96 -12.59 -10.58 3.31
CA GLU A 96 -11.45 -11.37 2.84
C GLU A 96 -10.35 -11.32 3.90
N ARG A 97 -10.06 -12.47 4.50
CA ARG A 97 -9.00 -12.64 5.48
C ARG A 97 -7.84 -13.40 4.84
N ILE A 98 -6.69 -12.74 4.73
CA ILE A 98 -5.54 -13.20 3.98
C ILE A 98 -4.38 -13.41 4.96
N LYS A 99 -3.65 -14.53 4.84
CA LYS A 99 -2.45 -14.74 5.65
C LYS A 99 -1.39 -13.72 5.26
N THR A 100 -0.87 -13.00 6.22
CA THR A 100 0.13 -11.96 5.98
C THR A 100 1.35 -12.53 5.28
N ILE A 101 1.78 -13.73 5.66
CA ILE A 101 2.97 -14.39 5.09
C ILE A 101 2.86 -14.63 3.58
N ASP A 102 1.65 -14.82 3.05
CA ASP A 102 1.44 -15.13 1.63
C ASP A 102 1.71 -13.93 0.71
N CYS A 103 1.65 -12.70 1.24
CA CYS A 103 1.87 -11.47 0.45
C CYS A 103 3.04 -10.62 0.97
N PHE A 104 3.56 -10.88 2.16
CA PHE A 104 4.54 -10.01 2.81
C PHE A 104 5.89 -9.94 2.08
N ALA A 105 6.37 -11.06 1.53
CA ALA A 105 7.62 -11.07 0.76
C ALA A 105 7.51 -10.23 -0.52
N TYR A 106 6.37 -10.28 -1.20
CA TYR A 106 6.09 -9.42 -2.37
C TYR A 106 6.05 -7.94 -1.99
N TYR A 107 5.37 -7.60 -0.90
CA TYR A 107 5.38 -6.24 -0.35
C TYR A 107 6.81 -5.74 -0.07
N GLN A 108 7.64 -6.55 0.60
CA GLN A 108 9.02 -6.18 0.91
C GLN A 108 9.86 -5.91 -0.35
N ALA A 109 9.67 -6.70 -1.42
CA ALA A 109 10.34 -6.48 -2.69
C ALA A 109 9.93 -5.13 -3.32
N ILE A 110 8.62 -4.81 -3.32
CA ILE A 110 8.10 -3.52 -3.81
C ILE A 110 8.61 -2.36 -2.94
N LYS A 111 8.55 -2.48 -1.61
CA LYS A 111 9.08 -1.46 -0.69
C LYS A 111 10.55 -1.17 -0.98
N LYS A 112 11.36 -2.21 -1.13
CA LYS A 112 12.79 -2.07 -1.46
C LYS A 112 13.00 -1.33 -2.78
N ALA A 113 12.29 -1.71 -3.84
CA ALA A 113 12.39 -1.06 -5.15
C ALA A 113 11.95 0.41 -5.08
N PHE A 114 10.86 0.71 -4.37
CA PHE A 114 10.39 2.07 -4.15
C PHE A 114 11.42 2.93 -3.42
N LEU A 115 11.98 2.44 -2.31
CA LEU A 115 13.00 3.18 -1.55
C LEU A 115 14.28 3.40 -2.37
N GLN A 116 14.71 2.42 -3.15
CA GLN A 116 15.85 2.56 -4.06
C GLN A 116 15.59 3.65 -5.11
N GLN A 117 14.38 3.68 -5.70
CA GLN A 117 14.01 4.71 -6.65
C GLN A 117 13.99 6.10 -6.00
N GLN A 118 13.51 6.22 -4.76
CA GLN A 118 13.52 7.49 -4.02
C GLN A 118 14.94 7.97 -3.73
N GLN A 119 15.86 7.07 -3.36
CA GLN A 119 17.25 7.42 -3.09
C GLN A 119 18.03 7.86 -4.34
N HIS A 120 17.68 7.31 -5.50
CA HIS A 120 18.33 7.61 -6.77
C HIS A 120 17.41 8.43 -7.69
N PHE A 121 16.49 9.20 -7.11
CA PHE A 121 15.56 10.02 -7.88
C PHE A 121 16.30 11.08 -8.69
N ASP A 122 16.17 11.00 -10.00
CA ASP A 122 16.73 11.95 -10.96
C ASP A 122 15.60 12.84 -11.52
N VAL A 123 15.62 14.12 -11.13
CA VAL A 123 14.64 15.12 -11.58
C VAL A 123 14.71 15.42 -13.09
N SER A 124 15.84 15.09 -13.73
CA SER A 124 16.00 15.27 -15.18
C SER A 124 15.36 14.13 -15.98
N HIS A 125 15.09 13.00 -15.34
CA HIS A 125 14.46 11.84 -15.97
C HIS A 125 12.95 11.90 -15.87
N ILE A 126 12.30 12.28 -16.96
CA ILE A 126 10.82 12.24 -17.06
C ILE A 126 10.41 10.88 -17.62
N PRO A 127 9.67 10.05 -16.84
CA PRO A 127 9.18 8.77 -17.35
C PRO A 127 8.29 8.95 -18.57
N ASP A 128 8.46 8.11 -19.59
CA ASP A 128 7.60 8.16 -20.78
C ASP A 128 6.17 7.75 -20.44
N PRO A 129 5.17 8.64 -20.61
CA PRO A 129 3.78 8.34 -20.30
C PRO A 129 3.22 7.14 -21.07
N ALA A 130 3.74 6.84 -22.26
CA ALA A 130 3.30 5.68 -23.05
C ALA A 130 3.54 4.32 -22.36
N ASN A 131 4.42 4.27 -21.36
CA ASN A 131 4.69 3.08 -20.56
C ASN A 131 3.63 2.79 -19.48
N TYR A 132 2.66 3.68 -19.30
CA TYR A 132 1.66 3.59 -18.22
C TYR A 132 0.25 3.57 -18.81
N LYS A 133 -0.64 2.81 -18.16
CA LYS A 133 -2.06 2.71 -18.57
C LYS A 133 -2.95 3.77 -17.92
N ASP A 134 -2.52 4.30 -16.81
CA ASP A 134 -3.25 5.28 -16.02
C ASP A 134 -2.26 6.31 -15.47
N TRP A 135 -2.54 7.56 -15.68
CA TRP A 135 -1.71 8.69 -15.26
C TRP A 135 -2.30 9.45 -14.06
N GLY A 136 -3.47 9.02 -13.57
CA GLY A 136 -4.14 9.64 -12.43
C GLY A 136 -4.28 11.14 -12.58
N GLN A 137 -3.85 11.89 -11.57
CA GLN A 137 -3.87 13.37 -11.59
C GLN A 137 -2.94 14.01 -12.63
N TRP A 138 -2.02 13.25 -13.23
CA TRP A 138 -1.06 13.72 -14.24
C TRP A 138 -1.55 13.54 -15.68
N SER A 139 -2.83 13.13 -15.88
CA SER A 139 -3.38 12.78 -17.19
C SER A 139 -3.22 13.91 -18.22
N GLN A 140 -3.52 15.16 -17.85
CA GLN A 140 -3.37 16.30 -18.77
C GLN A 140 -1.92 16.53 -19.17
N TYR A 141 -0.99 16.45 -18.21
CA TYR A 141 0.44 16.58 -18.48
C TYR A 141 0.95 15.47 -19.40
N ALA A 142 0.59 14.24 -19.11
CA ALA A 142 0.96 13.06 -19.91
C ALA A 142 0.46 13.17 -21.36
N GLN A 143 -0.78 13.61 -21.56
CA GLN A 143 -1.36 13.85 -22.89
C GLN A 143 -0.59 14.93 -23.64
N ASN A 144 -0.27 16.05 -22.99
CA ASN A 144 0.50 17.12 -23.61
C ASN A 144 1.87 16.62 -24.08
N VAL A 145 2.61 15.89 -23.21
CA VAL A 145 3.93 15.32 -23.56
C VAL A 145 3.84 14.37 -24.76
N LEU A 146 2.82 13.50 -24.81
CA LEU A 146 2.64 12.56 -25.93
C LEU A 146 2.26 13.29 -27.22
N THR A 147 1.44 14.34 -27.13
CA THR A 147 1.02 15.15 -28.28
C THR A 147 2.20 15.95 -28.83
N GLU A 148 2.96 16.65 -28.00
CA GLU A 148 4.12 17.45 -28.40
C GLU A 148 5.21 16.60 -29.08
N LYS A 149 5.35 15.33 -28.66
CA LYS A 149 6.30 14.39 -29.26
C LYS A 149 5.77 13.69 -30.50
N ASP A 150 4.53 13.94 -30.92
CA ASP A 150 3.84 13.15 -31.96
C ASP A 150 4.05 11.65 -31.74
N HIS A 151 3.78 11.21 -30.51
CA HIS A 151 4.19 9.92 -30.02
C HIS A 151 3.40 8.78 -30.69
N VAL A 152 4.08 7.70 -31.06
CA VAL A 152 3.49 6.48 -31.67
C VAL A 152 2.34 5.88 -30.86
N PHE A 153 2.18 6.26 -29.62
CA PHE A 153 1.04 5.90 -28.75
C PHE A 153 -0.32 6.23 -29.40
N TYR A 154 -0.40 7.27 -30.22
CA TYR A 154 -1.62 7.69 -30.91
C TYR A 154 -1.92 6.93 -32.21
N VAL A 155 -1.05 6.00 -32.60
CA VAL A 155 -1.34 5.11 -33.73
C VAL A 155 -2.47 4.16 -33.32
N ALA A 156 -3.55 4.13 -34.10
CA ALA A 156 -4.70 3.30 -33.82
C ALA A 156 -4.32 1.82 -33.69
N ASN A 157 -4.80 1.17 -32.63
CA ASN A 157 -4.58 -0.24 -32.32
C ASN A 157 -3.11 -0.62 -32.03
N ILE A 158 -2.22 0.34 -31.79
CA ILE A 158 -0.86 0.04 -31.38
C ILE A 158 -0.83 -0.63 -30.02
N THR A 159 -0.04 -1.68 -29.88
CA THR A 159 0.15 -2.37 -28.60
C THR A 159 1.41 -1.87 -27.89
N TYR A 160 1.45 -1.98 -26.58
CA TYR A 160 2.63 -1.65 -25.77
C TYR A 160 3.91 -2.34 -26.27
N ARG A 161 3.83 -3.61 -26.70
CA ARG A 161 4.98 -4.34 -27.26
C ARG A 161 5.49 -3.74 -28.57
N GLN A 162 4.59 -3.21 -29.41
CA GLN A 162 4.96 -2.53 -30.65
C GLN A 162 5.63 -1.19 -30.34
N ILE A 163 5.09 -0.42 -29.39
CA ILE A 163 5.71 0.82 -28.94
C ILE A 163 7.14 0.57 -28.49
N GLN A 164 7.37 -0.40 -27.60
CA GLN A 164 8.71 -0.74 -27.14
C GLN A 164 9.68 -1.16 -28.25
N LYS A 165 9.19 -1.87 -29.27
CA LYS A 165 10.02 -2.26 -30.42
C LYS A 165 10.38 -1.08 -31.34
N LEU A 166 9.53 -0.07 -31.40
CA LEU A 166 9.77 1.13 -32.23
C LEU A 166 10.67 2.15 -31.53
N GLN A 167 10.81 2.05 -30.22
CA GLN A 167 11.65 2.92 -29.39
C GLN A 167 13.02 2.34 -29.06
N ALA A 168 13.26 1.06 -29.35
CA ALA A 168 14.54 0.36 -29.14
C ALA A 168 15.49 0.56 -30.31
#